data_a3e8db068c664100b5b1b941217e49b8
#
_entry.id   a3e8db068c664100b5b1b941217e49b8
#
_cell.length_a   1.000
_cell.length_b   1.000
_cell.length_c   1.000
_cell.angle_alpha   90.00
_cell.angle_beta   90.00
_cell.angle_gamma   90.00
#
_symmetry.space_group_name_H-M   'P 1'
#
loop_
_entity.id
_entity.type
_entity.pdbx_description
1 polymer ?
#
loop_
_entity_poly.entity_id
_entity_poly.type
_entity_poly.pdbx_seq_one_letter_code
_entity_poly.pdbx_strand_id
1 'polypeptide(L)'
;MAKKIIIVTGPIGSGKSTTIEYLRKKGFQTLDLDKISNEIINSNESIKFLDTNFPGVIKNQKLDKDSLADIVFNDNDKLKTLEEYLHPKILIEFQQLAAKIDGVLFVEVSAPKNIHKDFECLVISTPEAVRIERLLDR
;
A
#
# COMPACT_ATOMS: atom_id res chain seq x y z
N MET A 1 11.50 -12.50 -11.23
CA MET A 1 10.09 -12.24 -10.93
C MET A 1 9.68 -13.04 -9.70
N ALA A 2 8.92 -12.42 -8.81
CA ALA A 2 8.45 -13.11 -7.61
C ALA A 2 7.55 -14.30 -7.98
N LYS A 3 7.82 -15.46 -7.40
CA LYS A 3 7.03 -16.69 -7.66
C LYS A 3 5.70 -16.65 -6.92
N LYS A 4 5.64 -15.96 -5.79
CA LYS A 4 4.45 -15.86 -4.97
C LYS A 4 4.43 -14.50 -4.27
N ILE A 5 3.28 -13.84 -4.33
CA ILE A 5 3.07 -12.54 -3.69
C ILE A 5 1.99 -12.72 -2.63
N ILE A 6 2.29 -12.33 -1.40
CA ILE A 6 1.36 -12.43 -0.27
C ILE A 6 1.15 -11.04 0.30
N ILE A 7 -0.10 -10.60 0.33
CA ILE A 7 -0.49 -9.33 0.91
C ILE A 7 -0.61 -9.49 2.43
N VAL A 8 0.07 -8.64 3.18
CA VAL A 8 -0.01 -8.60 4.65
C VAL A 8 -0.79 -7.36 5.03
N THR A 9 -1.96 -7.53 5.61
CA THR A 9 -2.84 -6.43 6.00
C THR A 9 -3.38 -6.65 7.40
N GLY A 10 -3.95 -5.62 7.97
CA GLY A 10 -4.57 -5.67 9.30
C GLY A 10 -4.82 -4.26 9.81
N PRO A 11 -5.69 -4.12 10.82
CA PRO A 11 -5.96 -2.81 11.41
C PRO A 11 -4.72 -2.23 12.10
N ILE A 12 -4.71 -0.93 12.29
CA ILE A 12 -3.65 -0.23 13.01
C ILE A 12 -3.52 -0.84 14.41
N GLY A 13 -2.29 -1.12 14.84
CA GLY A 13 -2.04 -1.73 16.14
C GLY A 13 -2.21 -3.24 16.20
N SER A 14 -2.43 -3.90 15.04
CA SER A 14 -2.62 -5.36 14.99
C SER A 14 -1.34 -6.18 15.06
N GLY A 15 -0.16 -5.54 15.05
CA GLY A 15 1.12 -6.23 14.98
C GLY A 15 1.66 -6.44 13.56
N LYS A 16 1.10 -5.76 12.59
CA LYS A 16 1.50 -5.86 11.19
C LYS A 16 2.97 -5.52 10.98
N SER A 17 3.44 -4.43 11.56
CA SER A 17 4.85 -4.02 11.48
C SER A 17 5.80 -5.05 12.11
N THR A 18 5.40 -5.64 13.22
CA THR A 18 6.17 -6.69 13.90
C THR A 18 6.28 -7.93 13.02
N THR A 19 5.20 -8.30 12.37
CA THR A 19 5.17 -9.43 11.42
C THR A 19 6.10 -9.18 10.24
N ILE A 20 6.08 -7.98 9.67
CA ILE A 20 6.97 -7.60 8.55
C ILE A 20 8.44 -7.66 8.98
N GLU A 21 8.79 -7.15 10.15
CA GLU A 21 10.16 -7.24 10.67
C GLU A 21 10.60 -8.68 10.86
N TYR A 22 9.72 -9.52 11.38
CA TYR A 22 10.00 -10.95 11.55
C TYR A 22 10.31 -11.62 10.21
N LEU A 23 9.52 -11.33 9.19
CA LEU A 23 9.72 -11.87 7.85
C LEU A 23 11.06 -11.43 7.26
N ARG A 24 11.44 -10.18 7.45
CA ARG A 24 12.74 -9.67 7.01
C ARG A 24 13.89 -10.41 7.69
N LYS A 25 13.77 -10.65 8.99
CA LYS A 25 14.79 -11.37 9.77
C LYS A 25 14.94 -12.82 9.30
N LYS A 26 13.86 -13.41 8.79
CA LYS A 26 13.89 -14.76 8.21
C LYS A 26 14.42 -14.79 6.76
N GLY A 27 14.77 -13.65 6.20
CA GLY A 27 15.34 -13.55 4.86
C GLY A 27 14.33 -13.33 3.74
N PHE A 28 13.06 -13.11 4.06
CA PHE A 28 12.05 -12.83 3.04
C PHE A 28 12.13 -11.38 2.57
N GLN A 29 11.79 -11.17 1.30
CA GLN A 29 11.66 -9.84 0.74
C GLN A 29 10.30 -9.25 1.10
N THR A 30 10.29 -7.95 1.41
CA THR A 30 9.07 -7.24 1.79
C THR A 30 8.98 -5.91 1.04
N LEU A 31 7.76 -5.48 0.73
CA LEU A 31 7.47 -4.16 0.18
C LEU A 31 6.36 -3.51 1.01
N ASP A 32 6.43 -2.19 1.12
CA ASP A 32 5.39 -1.38 1.76
C ASP A 32 4.62 -0.65 0.67
N LEU A 33 3.40 -1.08 0.39
CA LEU A 33 2.58 -0.50 -0.67
C LEU A 33 2.13 0.92 -0.33
N ASP A 34 1.94 1.23 0.95
CA ASP A 34 1.58 2.59 1.38
C ASP A 34 2.72 3.57 1.10
N LYS A 35 3.96 3.13 1.27
CA LYS A 35 5.13 3.93 0.95
C LYS A 35 5.22 4.20 -0.56
N ILE A 36 4.98 3.18 -1.38
CA ILE A 36 4.94 3.31 -2.84
C ILE A 36 3.85 4.30 -3.24
N SER A 37 2.65 4.15 -2.69
CA SER A 37 1.52 5.05 -2.94
C SER A 37 1.86 6.50 -2.55
N ASN A 38 2.50 6.69 -1.40
CA ASN A 38 2.89 8.01 -0.93
C ASN A 38 3.93 8.68 -1.83
N GLU A 39 4.89 7.92 -2.33
CA GLU A 39 5.88 8.43 -3.28
C GLU A 39 5.22 8.85 -4.60
N ILE A 40 4.28 8.07 -5.10
CA ILE A 40 3.56 8.36 -6.34
C ILE A 40 2.70 9.61 -6.20
N ILE A 41 1.94 9.73 -5.11
CA ILE A 41 1.04 10.88 -4.90
C ILE A 41 1.82 12.19 -4.74
N ASN A 42 3.05 12.13 -4.28
CA ASN A 42 3.92 13.30 -4.13
C ASN A 42 4.81 13.58 -5.35
N SER A 43 4.69 12.79 -6.42
CA SER A 43 5.41 13.05 -7.66
C SER A 43 4.93 14.34 -8.33
N ASN A 44 5.80 14.96 -9.15
CA ASN A 44 5.44 16.19 -9.86
C ASN A 44 4.20 16.02 -10.75
N GLU A 45 4.08 14.89 -11.42
CA GLU A 45 2.92 14.57 -12.25
C GLU A 45 1.64 14.51 -11.43
N SER A 46 1.68 13.83 -10.27
CA SER A 46 0.51 13.72 -9.40
C SER A 46 0.15 15.05 -8.76
N ILE A 47 1.12 15.86 -8.38
CA ILE A 47 0.87 17.20 -7.85
C ILE A 47 0.10 18.05 -8.86
N LYS A 48 0.49 18.01 -10.13
CA LYS A 48 -0.22 18.73 -11.20
C LYS A 48 -1.66 18.23 -11.36
N PHE A 49 -1.85 16.93 -11.36
CA PHE A 49 -3.17 16.32 -11.45
C PHE A 49 -4.05 16.74 -10.28
N LEU A 50 -3.51 16.69 -9.06
CA LEU A 50 -4.25 17.04 -7.86
C LEU A 50 -4.62 18.52 -7.83
N ASP A 51 -3.71 19.39 -8.22
CA ASP A 51 -3.97 20.83 -8.27
C ASP A 51 -5.09 21.16 -9.25
N THR A 52 -5.16 20.46 -10.37
CA THR A 52 -6.19 20.66 -11.39
C THR A 52 -7.56 20.13 -10.96
N ASN A 53 -7.59 18.93 -10.37
CA ASN A 53 -8.84 18.20 -10.09
C ASN A 53 -9.36 18.38 -8.66
N PHE A 54 -8.50 18.79 -7.73
CA PHE A 54 -8.83 18.99 -6.31
C PHE A 54 -8.32 20.36 -5.86
N PRO A 55 -8.99 21.45 -6.24
CA PRO A 55 -8.51 22.81 -5.91
C PRO A 55 -8.31 23.02 -4.42
N GLY A 56 -7.18 23.62 -4.06
CA GLY A 56 -6.86 23.96 -2.68
C GLY A 56 -6.10 22.89 -1.91
N VAL A 57 -5.83 21.72 -2.50
CA VAL A 57 -5.07 20.67 -1.79
C VAL A 57 -3.55 20.85 -1.93
N ILE A 58 -3.10 21.65 -2.88
CA ILE A 58 -1.68 21.95 -3.05
C ILE A 58 -1.38 23.29 -2.41
N LYS A 59 -0.53 23.29 -1.37
CA LYS A 59 -0.11 24.46 -0.62
C LYS A 59 1.40 24.55 -0.61
N ASN A 60 1.95 25.68 -1.04
CA ASN A 60 3.40 25.86 -1.12
C ASN A 60 4.10 24.76 -1.92
N GLN A 61 3.50 24.36 -3.05
CA GLN A 61 4.00 23.32 -3.94
C GLN A 61 4.02 21.90 -3.32
N LYS A 62 3.33 21.72 -2.20
CA LYS A 62 3.23 20.45 -1.50
C LYS A 62 1.77 20.05 -1.29
N LEU A 63 1.53 18.75 -1.28
CA LEU A 63 0.21 18.22 -1.00
C LEU A 63 -0.14 18.38 0.48
N ASP A 64 -1.29 18.98 0.74
CA ASP A 64 -1.93 18.95 2.06
C ASP A 64 -2.84 17.72 2.11
N LYS A 65 -2.35 16.65 2.72
CA LYS A 65 -3.06 15.37 2.79
C LYS A 65 -4.40 15.47 3.51
N ASP A 66 -4.49 16.30 4.54
CA ASP A 66 -5.71 16.45 5.31
C ASP A 66 -6.81 17.12 4.47
N SER A 67 -6.45 18.14 3.68
CA SER A 67 -7.41 18.76 2.77
C SER A 67 -7.91 17.79 1.71
N LEU A 68 -7.03 16.99 1.14
CA LEU A 68 -7.42 15.98 0.16
C LEU A 68 -8.31 14.91 0.80
N ALA A 69 -7.96 14.44 1.99
CA ALA A 69 -8.75 13.45 2.71
C ALA A 69 -10.16 13.95 2.99
N ASP A 70 -10.31 15.22 3.41
CA ASP A 70 -11.61 15.81 3.66
C ASP A 70 -12.48 15.86 2.40
N ILE A 71 -11.87 16.20 1.26
CA ILE A 71 -12.61 16.27 -0.01
C ILE A 71 -13.10 14.89 -0.42
N VAL A 72 -12.23 13.88 -0.44
CA VAL A 72 -12.57 12.55 -0.92
C VAL A 72 -13.46 11.77 0.06
N PHE A 73 -13.34 12.07 1.36
CA PHE A 73 -14.19 11.46 2.38
C PHE A 73 -15.65 11.88 2.21
N ASN A 74 -15.90 13.12 1.80
CA ASN A 74 -17.24 13.68 1.66
C ASN A 74 -17.82 13.59 0.24
N ASP A 75 -17.06 13.10 -0.73
CA ASP A 75 -17.48 13.05 -2.13
C ASP A 75 -16.96 11.79 -2.80
N ASN A 76 -17.86 10.81 -2.99
CA ASN A 76 -17.52 9.52 -3.57
C ASN A 76 -17.03 9.62 -5.02
N ASP A 77 -17.52 10.57 -5.79
CA ASP A 77 -17.08 10.76 -7.18
C ASP A 77 -15.64 11.27 -7.21
N LYS A 78 -15.29 12.13 -6.29
CA LYS A 78 -13.92 12.63 -6.14
C LYS A 78 -12.97 11.53 -5.69
N LEU A 79 -13.39 10.70 -4.76
CA LEU A 79 -12.62 9.53 -4.33
C LEU A 79 -12.36 8.59 -5.51
N LYS A 80 -13.39 8.32 -6.30
CA LYS A 80 -13.27 7.46 -7.49
C LYS A 80 -12.29 8.05 -8.51
N THR A 81 -12.36 9.35 -8.77
CA THR A 81 -11.44 10.04 -9.67
C THR A 81 -9.99 9.88 -9.19
N LEU A 82 -9.75 10.05 -7.90
CA LEU A 82 -8.42 9.90 -7.32
C LEU A 82 -7.93 8.45 -7.45
N GLU A 83 -8.75 7.48 -7.11
CA GLU A 83 -8.39 6.07 -7.19
C GLU A 83 -8.12 5.61 -8.62
N GLU A 84 -8.92 6.02 -9.59
CA GLU A 84 -8.72 5.71 -11.01
C GLU A 84 -7.41 6.27 -11.54
N TYR A 85 -6.97 7.40 -10.99
CA TYR A 85 -5.67 7.96 -11.34
C TYR A 85 -4.51 7.21 -10.69
N LEU A 86 -4.61 6.91 -9.40
CA LEU A 86 -3.50 6.35 -8.61
C LEU A 86 -3.32 4.84 -8.80
N HIS A 87 -4.40 4.06 -8.88
CA HIS A 87 -4.32 2.60 -8.94
C HIS A 87 -3.43 2.07 -10.06
N PRO A 88 -3.59 2.51 -11.33
CA PRO A 88 -2.72 2.02 -12.40
C PRO A 88 -1.25 2.36 -12.16
N LYS A 89 -0.96 3.54 -11.65
CA LYS A 89 0.40 3.97 -11.36
C LYS A 89 1.05 3.16 -10.23
N ILE A 90 0.29 2.92 -9.17
CA ILE A 90 0.73 2.10 -8.04
C ILE A 90 0.98 0.66 -8.51
N LEU A 91 0.08 0.12 -9.29
CA LEU A 91 0.18 -1.25 -9.78
C LEU A 91 1.39 -1.43 -10.69
N ILE A 92 1.66 -0.49 -11.60
CA ILE A 92 2.82 -0.53 -12.48
C ILE A 92 4.12 -0.50 -11.66
N GLU A 93 4.23 0.42 -10.73
CA GLU A 93 5.41 0.53 -9.86
C GLU A 93 5.61 -0.74 -9.03
N PHE A 94 4.54 -1.26 -8.46
CA PHE A 94 4.55 -2.50 -7.71
C PHE A 94 5.03 -3.67 -8.57
N GLN A 95 4.52 -3.81 -9.78
CA GLN A 95 4.91 -4.87 -10.71
C GLN A 95 6.38 -4.78 -11.10
N GLN A 96 6.89 -3.57 -11.32
CA GLN A 96 8.29 -3.35 -11.64
C GLN A 96 9.21 -3.76 -10.47
N LEU A 97 8.83 -3.41 -9.26
CA LEU A 97 9.59 -3.80 -8.07
C LEU A 97 9.53 -5.31 -7.82
N ALA A 98 8.35 -5.91 -7.97
CA ALA A 98 8.16 -7.34 -7.79
C ALA A 98 8.95 -8.17 -8.82
N ALA A 99 9.09 -7.65 -10.05
CA ALA A 99 9.83 -8.32 -11.11
C ALA A 99 11.34 -8.47 -10.78
N LYS A 100 11.87 -7.65 -9.90
CA LYS A 100 13.27 -7.69 -9.47
C LYS A 100 13.53 -8.64 -8.32
N ILE A 101 12.48 -9.22 -7.75
CA ILE A 101 12.54 -10.05 -6.55
C ILE A 101 12.29 -11.50 -6.94
N ASP A 102 13.14 -12.40 -6.44
CA ASP A 102 12.98 -13.84 -6.62
C ASP A 102 12.35 -14.47 -5.39
N GLY A 103 11.50 -15.48 -5.60
CA GLY A 103 10.89 -16.24 -4.52
C GLY A 103 9.60 -15.62 -4.01
N VAL A 104 9.42 -15.61 -2.68
CA VAL A 104 8.21 -15.10 -2.03
C VAL A 104 8.37 -13.63 -1.67
N LEU A 105 7.39 -12.83 -2.03
CA LEU A 105 7.34 -11.40 -1.69
C LEU A 105 6.15 -11.16 -0.77
N PHE A 106 6.40 -10.55 0.38
CA PHE A 106 5.36 -10.09 1.29
C PHE A 106 5.15 -8.59 1.09
N VAL A 107 3.91 -8.19 0.89
CA VAL A 107 3.55 -6.79 0.61
C VAL A 107 2.65 -6.27 1.74
N GLU A 108 3.14 -5.28 2.47
CA GLU A 108 2.38 -4.62 3.54
C GLU A 108 1.39 -3.63 2.95
N VAL A 109 0.12 -3.76 3.33
CA VAL A 109 -0.97 -2.87 2.90
C VAL A 109 -1.84 -2.52 4.10
N SER A 110 -1.91 -1.25 4.48
CA SER A 110 -2.72 -0.79 5.61
C SER A 110 -4.21 -0.84 5.33
N ALA A 111 -4.61 -0.51 4.10
CA ALA A 111 -6.01 -0.51 3.69
C ALA A 111 -6.14 -1.29 2.39
N PRO A 112 -6.49 -2.59 2.46
CA PRO A 112 -6.63 -3.38 1.25
C PRO A 112 -7.75 -2.81 0.37
N LYS A 113 -7.39 -2.48 -0.87
CA LYS A 113 -8.29 -2.03 -1.91
C LYS A 113 -8.40 -3.15 -2.95
N ASN A 114 -8.82 -2.83 -4.16
CA ASN A 114 -9.03 -3.85 -5.19
C ASN A 114 -7.79 -4.68 -5.55
N ILE A 115 -6.60 -4.23 -5.19
CA ILE A 115 -5.34 -4.92 -5.47
C ILE A 115 -5.27 -6.29 -4.78
N HIS A 116 -5.83 -6.41 -3.58
CA HIS A 116 -5.74 -7.66 -2.80
C HIS A 116 -6.57 -8.82 -3.36
N LYS A 117 -7.48 -8.56 -4.30
CA LYS A 117 -8.35 -9.60 -4.86
C LYS A 117 -7.57 -10.63 -5.71
N ASP A 118 -6.45 -10.22 -6.28
CA ASP A 118 -5.67 -11.06 -7.17
C ASP A 118 -4.53 -11.79 -6.47
N PHE A 119 -4.37 -11.61 -5.16
CA PHE A 119 -3.27 -12.16 -4.40
C PHE A 119 -3.75 -12.83 -3.12
N GLU A 120 -2.95 -13.76 -2.60
CA GLU A 120 -3.19 -14.31 -1.28
C GLU A 120 -3.03 -13.21 -0.23
N CYS A 121 -3.86 -13.25 0.80
CA CYS A 121 -3.90 -12.20 1.80
C CYS A 121 -3.81 -12.78 3.20
N LEU A 122 -2.89 -12.23 4.00
CA LEU A 122 -2.79 -12.49 5.44
C LEU A 122 -3.38 -11.30 6.20
N VAL A 123 -4.46 -11.55 6.92
CA VAL A 123 -5.05 -10.53 7.79
C VAL A 123 -4.48 -10.72 9.20
N ILE A 124 -3.79 -9.70 9.70
CA ILE A 124 -3.10 -9.77 10.99
C ILE A 124 -3.97 -9.14 12.07
N SER A 125 -4.26 -9.92 13.10
CA SER A 125 -4.70 -9.41 14.39
C SER A 125 -3.67 -9.84 15.44
N THR A 126 -3.69 -9.24 16.64
CA THR A 126 -2.70 -9.55 17.66
C THR A 126 -2.56 -11.05 17.96
N PRO A 127 -3.66 -11.82 18.13
CA PRO A 127 -3.54 -13.27 18.31
C PRO A 127 -3.06 -14.00 17.05
N GLU A 128 -3.37 -13.49 15.87
CA GLU A 128 -3.02 -14.13 14.60
C GLU A 128 -1.55 -13.97 14.25
N ALA A 129 -0.91 -12.91 14.68
CA ALA A 129 0.52 -12.71 14.47
C ALA A 129 1.33 -13.89 15.06
N VAL A 130 0.93 -14.40 16.22
CA VAL A 130 1.56 -15.56 16.84
C VAL A 130 1.35 -16.83 16.01
N ARG A 131 0.16 -17.01 15.45
CA ARG A 131 -0.13 -18.16 14.59
C ARG A 131 0.69 -18.14 13.30
N ILE A 132 0.85 -16.98 12.70
CA ILE A 132 1.66 -16.83 11.48
C ILE A 132 3.12 -17.17 11.76
N GLU A 133 3.66 -16.68 12.87
CA GLU A 133 5.01 -17.01 13.29
C GLU A 133 5.22 -18.53 13.39
N ARG A 134 4.27 -19.24 14.01
CA ARG A 134 4.31 -20.69 14.12
C ARG A 134 4.23 -21.41 12.76
N LEU A 135 3.41 -20.89 11.85
CA LEU A 135 3.27 -21.46 10.51
C LEU A 135 4.55 -21.31 9.69
N LEU A 136 5.24 -20.17 9.83
CA LEU A 136 6.49 -19.91 9.13
C LEU A 136 7.65 -20.75 9.67
N ASP A 137 7.60 -21.15 10.92
CA ASP A 137 8.62 -21.98 11.56
C ASP A 137 8.48 -23.48 11.22
N ARG A 138 7.41 -23.84 10.55
CA ARG A 138 7.22 -25.19 10.03
C ARG A 138 7.88 -25.33 8.66
#